data_1a19e8e5f31a4643fb9a651da649baf4
#
_entry.id   1a19e8e5f31a4643fb9a651da649baf4
#
_cell.length_a   1.000
_cell.length_b   1.000
_cell.length_c   1.000
_cell.angle_alpha   90.00
_cell.angle_beta   90.00
_cell.angle_gamma   90.00
#
_symmetry.space_group_name_H-M   'P 1'
#
loop_
_entity.id
_entity.type
_entity.pdbx_description
1 polymer ?
#
loop_
_entity_poly.entity_id
_entity_poly.type
_entity_poly.pdbx_seq_one_letter_code
_entity_poly.pdbx_strand_id
1 'polypeptide(L)'
;DWSAFAERGALLDIDIREPKRIAILEYKPRDGAQPPELHGGRLLQMAQRYVQGKPALCAVVNRRLLLVFGPKQDALELLKKFKQAAESFYEVSLSGGLSTLSQGPEEIRRCYNEAKIAARAAAKSHTLLEYSGISLDFVLQNLDPKVKADVAQAVFAAIPQMERQEL
;
A
#
# COMPACT_ATOMS: atom_id res chain seq x y z
N ASP A 1 13.31 17.76 12.09
CA ASP A 1 13.40 17.63 13.54
C ASP A 1 12.43 16.55 14.01
N TRP A 2 12.97 15.40 14.43
CA TRP A 2 12.18 14.25 14.87
C TRP A 2 11.44 14.48 16.19
N SER A 3 11.93 15.40 17.04
CA SER A 3 11.28 15.70 18.32
C SER A 3 9.94 16.41 18.13
N ALA A 4 9.88 17.39 17.26
CA ALA A 4 8.63 18.09 16.92
C ALA A 4 7.62 17.16 16.24
N PHE A 5 8.09 16.17 15.48
CA PHE A 5 7.23 15.16 14.86
C PHE A 5 6.68 14.18 15.91
N ALA A 6 7.51 13.78 16.89
CA ALA A 6 7.09 12.92 18.00
C ALA A 6 6.07 13.60 18.90
N GLU A 7 6.25 14.87 19.23
CA GLU A 7 5.29 15.67 20.00
C GLU A 7 3.92 15.76 19.30
N ARG A 8 3.91 15.99 17.98
CA ARG A 8 2.67 15.99 17.19
C ARG A 8 2.00 14.63 17.16
N GLY A 9 2.78 13.56 17.06
CA GLY A 9 2.27 12.18 17.15
C GLY A 9 1.61 11.90 18.49
N ALA A 10 2.24 12.31 19.57
CA ALA A 10 1.70 12.14 20.93
C ALA A 10 0.36 12.85 21.13
N LEU A 11 0.17 14.04 20.52
CA LEU A 11 -1.12 14.75 20.53
C LEU A 11 -2.26 13.97 19.85
N LEU A 12 -1.91 13.01 19.00
CA LEU A 12 -2.85 12.17 18.25
C LEU A 12 -2.91 10.73 18.79
N ASP A 13 -2.39 10.49 19.99
CA ASP A 13 -2.21 9.16 20.60
C ASP A 13 -1.42 8.18 19.70
N ILE A 14 -0.48 8.69 18.90
CA ILE A 14 0.33 7.90 18.02
C ILE A 14 1.78 7.96 18.46
N ASP A 15 2.27 6.84 18.99
CA ASP A 15 3.71 6.70 19.18
C ASP A 15 4.38 6.42 17.83
N ILE A 16 5.08 7.43 17.30
CA ILE A 16 5.79 7.32 16.02
C ILE A 16 7.02 6.40 16.11
N ARG A 17 7.50 6.09 17.31
CA ARG A 17 8.65 5.20 17.54
C ARG A 17 8.28 3.72 17.45
N GLU A 18 7.00 3.40 17.71
CA GLU A 18 6.52 2.04 17.53
C GLU A 18 6.59 1.62 16.06
N PRO A 19 6.84 0.34 15.79
CA PRO A 19 6.72 -0.22 14.45
C PRO A 19 5.37 0.09 13.80
N LYS A 20 5.38 0.39 12.51
CA LYS A 20 4.16 0.74 11.75
C LYS A 20 4.08 -0.04 10.46
N ARG A 21 2.86 -0.29 10.01
CA ARG A 21 2.56 -0.75 8.64
C ARG A 21 1.77 0.32 7.91
N ILE A 22 2.05 0.51 6.64
CA ILE A 22 1.36 1.47 5.78
C ILE A 22 0.55 0.71 4.75
N ALA A 23 -0.71 1.10 4.61
CA ALA A 23 -1.55 0.68 3.50
C ALA A 23 -1.92 1.86 2.62
N ILE A 24 -1.91 1.62 1.32
CA ILE A 24 -2.38 2.56 0.30
C ILE A 24 -3.51 1.88 -0.45
N LEU A 25 -4.70 2.46 -0.39
CA LEU A 25 -5.86 1.98 -1.12
C LEU A 25 -6.20 2.93 -2.26
N GLU A 26 -6.45 2.38 -3.42
CA GLU A 26 -6.99 3.07 -4.58
C GLU A 26 -8.44 2.64 -4.76
N TYR A 27 -9.31 3.61 -5.08
CA TYR A 27 -10.73 3.34 -5.34
C TYR A 27 -11.13 3.87 -6.70
N LYS A 28 -11.98 3.11 -7.35
CA LYS A 28 -12.60 3.50 -8.62
C LYS A 28 -14.11 3.36 -8.47
N PRO A 29 -14.90 4.36 -8.88
CA PRO A 29 -16.34 4.20 -9.00
C PRO A 29 -16.65 3.04 -9.94
N ARG A 30 -17.71 2.29 -9.66
CA ARG A 30 -18.28 1.36 -10.64
C ARG A 30 -19.02 2.16 -11.72
N ASP A 31 -19.20 1.56 -12.88
CA ASP A 31 -19.85 2.21 -14.01
C ASP A 31 -21.23 2.74 -13.62
N GLY A 32 -21.48 4.02 -13.91
CA GLY A 32 -22.72 4.71 -13.55
C GLY A 32 -22.74 5.35 -12.14
N ALA A 33 -21.69 5.18 -11.34
CA ALA A 33 -21.62 5.73 -10.00
C ALA A 33 -21.23 7.23 -9.96
N GLN A 34 -21.42 7.85 -8.79
CA GLN A 34 -21.13 9.26 -8.54
C GLN A 34 -19.64 9.62 -8.75
N PRO A 35 -19.31 10.90 -9.00
CA PRO A 35 -17.93 11.36 -9.20
C PRO A 35 -16.96 10.93 -8.09
N PRO A 36 -15.70 10.62 -8.41
CA PRO A 36 -14.70 10.09 -7.47
C PRO A 36 -14.46 10.99 -6.24
N GLU A 37 -14.65 12.28 -6.38
CA GLU A 37 -14.42 13.27 -5.31
C GLU A 37 -15.36 13.09 -4.11
N LEU A 38 -16.59 12.64 -4.33
CA LEU A 38 -17.56 12.38 -3.26
C LEU A 38 -17.24 11.09 -2.49
N HIS A 39 -16.61 10.13 -3.14
CA HIS A 39 -16.27 8.86 -2.49
C HIS A 39 -15.10 8.98 -1.51
N GLY A 40 -14.12 9.84 -1.78
CA GLY A 40 -12.94 9.99 -0.91
C GLY A 40 -13.28 10.36 0.52
N GLY A 41 -14.13 11.35 0.72
CA GLY A 41 -14.57 11.78 2.05
C GLY A 41 -15.38 10.71 2.79
N ARG A 42 -16.29 10.04 2.09
CA ARG A 42 -17.12 8.95 2.66
C ARG A 42 -16.28 7.74 3.03
N LEU A 43 -15.34 7.35 2.18
CA LEU A 43 -14.41 6.27 2.45
C LEU A 43 -13.49 6.59 3.62
N LEU A 44 -13.04 7.85 3.75
CA LEU A 44 -12.25 8.29 4.89
C LEU A 44 -13.04 8.18 6.19
N GLN A 45 -14.28 8.68 6.23
CA GLN A 45 -15.14 8.56 7.41
C GLN A 45 -15.41 7.10 7.79
N MET A 46 -15.64 6.26 6.80
CA MET A 46 -15.83 4.83 7.04
C MET A 46 -14.55 4.20 7.58
N ALA A 47 -13.39 4.47 6.99
CA ALA A 47 -12.11 3.96 7.46
C ALA A 47 -11.82 4.38 8.91
N GLN A 48 -12.08 5.64 9.25
CA GLN A 48 -11.95 6.15 10.62
C GLN A 48 -12.81 5.37 11.61
N ARG A 49 -14.05 5.00 11.25
CA ARG A 49 -14.91 4.17 12.10
C ARG A 49 -14.35 2.75 12.27
N TYR A 50 -13.78 2.16 11.23
CA TYR A 50 -13.16 0.83 11.29
C TYR A 50 -11.93 0.78 12.19
N VAL A 51 -11.19 1.88 12.28
CA VAL A 51 -9.98 1.99 13.11
C VAL A 51 -10.24 2.71 14.43
N GLN A 52 -11.46 3.15 14.71
CA GLN A 52 -11.83 3.84 15.96
C GLN A 52 -11.48 2.99 17.18
N GLY A 53 -10.83 3.60 18.18
CA GLY A 53 -10.33 2.91 19.35
C GLY A 53 -9.07 2.05 19.12
N LYS A 54 -8.47 2.15 17.93
CA LYS A 54 -7.22 1.45 17.58
C LYS A 54 -6.16 2.48 17.17
N PRO A 55 -4.88 2.24 17.45
CA PRO A 55 -3.81 3.18 17.10
C PRO A 55 -3.53 3.18 15.58
N ALA A 56 -4.46 3.67 14.80
CA ALA A 56 -4.34 3.77 13.36
C ALA A 56 -4.71 5.16 12.86
N LEU A 57 -3.98 5.63 11.85
CA LEU A 57 -4.23 6.88 11.15
C LEU A 57 -4.86 6.63 9.79
N CYS A 58 -5.80 7.48 9.43
CA CYS A 58 -6.40 7.49 8.09
C CYS A 58 -6.32 8.89 7.48
N ALA A 59 -5.92 8.98 6.24
CA ALA A 59 -5.92 10.22 5.46
C ALA A 59 -6.24 9.94 3.99
N VAL A 60 -6.76 10.95 3.30
CA VAL A 60 -6.85 10.94 1.83
C VAL A 60 -5.73 11.81 1.27
N VAL A 61 -4.90 11.21 0.44
CA VAL A 61 -3.77 11.88 -0.21
C VAL A 61 -3.81 11.55 -1.71
N ASN A 62 -3.93 12.56 -2.57
CA ASN A 62 -3.92 12.38 -4.02
C ASN A 62 -4.91 11.32 -4.52
N ARG A 63 -6.16 11.36 -4.06
CA ARG A 63 -7.23 10.40 -4.38
C ARG A 63 -6.94 8.95 -3.93
N ARG A 64 -6.06 8.78 -2.96
CA ARG A 64 -5.77 7.51 -2.32
C ARG A 64 -6.07 7.58 -0.85
N LEU A 65 -6.59 6.51 -0.31
CA LEU A 65 -6.75 6.38 1.13
C LEU A 65 -5.45 5.79 1.70
N LEU A 66 -4.84 6.54 2.59
CA LEU A 66 -3.65 6.13 3.33
C LEU A 66 -4.07 5.70 4.73
N LEU A 67 -3.65 4.51 5.15
CA LEU A 67 -3.84 4.03 6.51
C LEU A 67 -2.49 3.64 7.10
N VAL A 68 -2.30 3.98 8.38
CA VAL A 68 -1.11 3.61 9.15
C VAL A 68 -1.56 2.81 10.35
N PHE A 69 -1.05 1.59 10.48
CA PHE A 69 -1.41 0.65 11.53
C PHE A 69 -0.26 0.48 12.52
N GLY A 70 -0.62 0.29 13.79
CA GLY A 70 0.33 -0.13 14.83
C GLY A 70 0.70 -1.62 14.72
N PRO A 71 1.72 -2.07 15.47
CA PRO A 71 2.29 -3.41 15.33
C PRO A 71 1.35 -4.52 15.80
N LYS A 72 0.43 -4.22 16.70
CA LYS A 72 -0.50 -5.19 17.30
C LYS A 72 -1.79 -5.41 16.49
N GLN A 73 -1.93 -4.72 15.34
CA GLN A 73 -3.12 -4.80 14.52
C GLN A 73 -2.92 -5.80 13.39
N ASP A 74 -3.91 -6.66 13.17
CA ASP A 74 -4.01 -7.42 11.94
C ASP A 74 -4.50 -6.48 10.82
N ALA A 75 -3.53 -5.76 10.24
CA ALA A 75 -3.80 -4.76 9.21
C ALA A 75 -4.45 -5.38 7.97
N LEU A 76 -4.02 -6.58 7.56
CA LEU A 76 -4.57 -7.24 6.37
C LEU A 76 -6.03 -7.63 6.56
N GLU A 77 -6.37 -8.19 7.72
CA GLU A 77 -7.74 -8.57 8.05
C GLU A 77 -8.67 -7.35 8.16
N LEU A 78 -8.18 -6.27 8.78
CA LEU A 78 -8.91 -5.00 8.83
C LEU A 78 -9.16 -4.41 7.46
N LEU A 79 -8.17 -4.46 6.57
CA LEU A 79 -8.29 -3.99 5.19
C LEU A 79 -9.28 -4.83 4.38
N LYS A 80 -9.29 -6.15 4.55
CA LYS A 80 -10.26 -7.04 3.89
C LYS A 80 -11.69 -6.72 4.30
N LYS A 81 -11.93 -6.58 5.60
CA LYS A 81 -13.26 -6.19 6.14
C LYS A 81 -13.69 -4.81 5.65
N PHE A 82 -12.77 -3.85 5.68
CA PHE A 82 -13.03 -2.51 5.17
C PHE A 82 -13.37 -2.52 3.67
N LYS A 83 -12.57 -3.23 2.85
CA LYS A 83 -12.82 -3.37 1.42
C LYS A 83 -14.20 -3.95 1.15
N GLN A 84 -14.54 -5.07 1.80
CA GLN A 84 -15.85 -5.71 1.64
C GLN A 84 -17.01 -4.76 1.97
N ALA A 85 -16.91 -4.06 3.08
CA ALA A 85 -17.93 -3.10 3.49
C ALA A 85 -18.01 -1.90 2.54
N ALA A 86 -16.89 -1.30 2.16
CA ALA A 86 -16.86 -0.16 1.26
C ALA A 86 -17.44 -0.49 -0.12
N GLU A 87 -17.09 -1.64 -0.68
CA GLU A 87 -17.61 -2.12 -1.97
C GLU A 87 -19.10 -2.46 -1.94
N SER A 88 -19.61 -2.85 -0.76
CA SER A 88 -21.04 -3.12 -0.58
C SER A 88 -21.87 -1.85 -0.40
N PHE A 89 -21.31 -0.81 0.23
CA PHE A 89 -22.03 0.42 0.56
C PHE A 89 -21.90 1.54 -0.46
N TYR A 90 -20.81 1.60 -1.22
CA TYR A 90 -20.44 2.77 -2.01
C TYR A 90 -20.18 2.47 -3.48
N GLU A 91 -20.74 1.49 -4.09
CA GLU A 91 -20.59 1.22 -5.55
C GLU A 91 -19.18 1.54 -6.09
N VAL A 92 -18.16 1.23 -5.31
CA VAL A 92 -16.75 1.40 -5.66
C VAL A 92 -16.06 0.05 -5.78
N SER A 93 -14.97 0.01 -6.51
CA SER A 93 -14.01 -1.08 -6.49
C SER A 93 -12.76 -0.60 -5.76
N LEU A 94 -12.31 -1.36 -4.77
CA LEU A 94 -11.14 -1.06 -3.96
C LEU A 94 -10.01 -2.04 -4.27
N SER A 95 -8.81 -1.51 -4.47
CA SER A 95 -7.58 -2.26 -4.51
C SER A 95 -6.54 -1.61 -3.63
N GLY A 96 -5.54 -2.35 -3.19
CA GLY A 96 -4.55 -1.71 -2.35
C GLY A 96 -3.35 -2.58 -2.00
N GLY A 97 -2.34 -1.91 -1.45
CA GLY A 97 -1.11 -2.52 -1.01
C GLY A 97 -0.82 -2.23 0.45
N LEU A 98 -0.27 -3.23 1.14
CA LEU A 98 0.18 -3.18 2.52
C LEU A 98 1.68 -3.39 2.58
N SER A 99 2.41 -2.53 3.30
CA SER A 99 3.84 -2.66 3.51
C SER A 99 4.21 -3.80 4.46
N THR A 100 5.50 -4.11 4.53
CA THR A 100 6.07 -4.81 5.68
C THR A 100 6.03 -3.92 6.93
N LEU A 101 6.34 -4.49 8.09
CA LEU A 101 6.43 -3.74 9.34
C LEU A 101 7.72 -2.91 9.36
N SER A 102 7.63 -1.63 9.74
CA SER A 102 8.81 -0.81 10.02
C SER A 102 9.42 -1.20 11.37
N GLN A 103 10.71 -1.04 11.52
CA GLN A 103 11.39 -1.20 12.81
C GLN A 103 11.49 0.12 13.59
N GLY A 104 11.32 1.24 12.88
CA GLY A 104 11.36 2.57 13.46
C GLY A 104 10.90 3.65 12.48
N PRO A 105 10.86 4.91 12.92
CA PRO A 105 10.34 6.03 12.11
C PRO A 105 11.16 6.30 10.84
N GLU A 106 12.45 5.99 10.84
CA GLU A 106 13.35 6.14 9.68
C GLU A 106 12.94 5.24 8.51
N GLU A 107 12.26 4.12 8.78
CA GLU A 107 11.80 3.19 7.75
C GLU A 107 10.41 3.50 7.17
N ILE A 108 9.72 4.51 7.69
CA ILE A 108 8.38 4.88 7.22
C ILE A 108 8.35 5.18 5.72
N ARG A 109 9.40 5.83 5.20
CA ARG A 109 9.53 6.09 3.77
C ARG A 109 9.66 4.81 2.95
N ARG A 110 10.40 3.82 3.45
CA ARG A 110 10.50 2.50 2.83
C ARG A 110 9.13 1.82 2.80
N CYS A 111 8.45 1.76 3.94
CA CYS A 111 7.11 1.17 4.05
C CYS A 111 6.09 1.85 3.12
N TYR A 112 6.15 3.19 2.99
CA TYR A 112 5.31 3.90 2.03
C TYR A 112 5.57 3.46 0.58
N ASN A 113 6.83 3.32 0.18
CA ASN A 113 7.19 2.86 -1.16
C ASN A 113 6.76 1.40 -1.39
N GLU A 114 6.93 0.52 -0.42
CA GLU A 114 6.46 -0.87 -0.47
C GLU A 114 4.95 -0.95 -0.66
N ALA A 115 4.18 -0.21 0.14
CA ALA A 115 2.72 -0.15 0.00
C ALA A 115 2.30 0.39 -1.36
N LYS A 116 3.02 1.37 -1.91
CA LYS A 116 2.77 1.93 -3.24
C LYS A 116 3.04 0.92 -4.35
N ILE A 117 4.11 0.14 -4.25
CA ILE A 117 4.43 -0.94 -5.21
C ILE A 117 3.33 -2.00 -5.15
N ALA A 118 2.97 -2.46 -3.94
CA ALA A 118 1.93 -3.45 -3.75
C ALA A 118 0.57 -2.97 -4.26
N ALA A 119 0.20 -1.69 -4.03
CA ALA A 119 -1.04 -1.11 -4.53
C ALA A 119 -1.11 -1.07 -6.06
N ARG A 120 0.00 -0.70 -6.73
CA ARG A 120 0.08 -0.73 -8.20
C ARG A 120 -0.09 -2.14 -8.75
N ALA A 121 0.53 -3.11 -8.11
CA ALA A 121 0.41 -4.50 -8.47
C ALA A 121 -1.03 -5.01 -8.29
N ALA A 122 -1.70 -4.64 -7.21
CA ALA A 122 -3.07 -5.00 -6.88
C ALA A 122 -4.13 -4.37 -7.81
N ALA A 123 -3.82 -3.24 -8.42
CA ALA A 123 -4.79 -2.44 -9.18
C ALA A 123 -5.43 -3.18 -10.37
N LYS A 124 -4.69 -4.08 -11.03
CA LYS A 124 -5.19 -4.84 -12.18
C LYS A 124 -6.18 -5.94 -11.77
N SER A 125 -5.95 -6.56 -10.62
CA SER A 125 -6.77 -7.67 -10.11
C SER A 125 -7.83 -7.22 -9.11
N HIS A 126 -7.90 -5.92 -8.81
CA HIS A 126 -8.82 -5.36 -7.80
C HIS A 126 -8.72 -6.05 -6.43
N THR A 127 -7.51 -6.43 -6.04
CA THR A 127 -7.23 -7.16 -4.80
C THR A 127 -6.53 -6.28 -3.75
N LEU A 128 -6.28 -6.88 -2.59
CA LEU A 128 -5.35 -6.36 -1.58
C LEU A 128 -4.11 -7.24 -1.59
N LEU A 129 -2.94 -6.62 -1.71
CA LEU A 129 -1.66 -7.32 -1.73
C LEU A 129 -0.76 -6.84 -0.60
N GLU A 130 -0.13 -7.79 0.05
CA GLU A 130 0.95 -7.53 1.00
C GLU A 130 2.30 -7.53 0.26
N TYR A 131 3.17 -6.54 0.54
CA TYR A 131 4.45 -6.43 -0.15
C TYR A 131 5.33 -7.68 0.04
N SER A 132 5.31 -8.28 1.22
CA SER A 132 6.02 -9.52 1.51
C SER A 132 5.57 -10.73 0.68
N GLY A 133 4.32 -10.68 0.15
CA GLY A 133 3.75 -11.72 -0.72
C GLY A 133 3.98 -11.48 -2.22
N ILE A 134 4.67 -10.39 -2.59
CA ILE A 134 4.96 -10.10 -3.99
C ILE A 134 6.17 -10.90 -4.43
N SER A 135 5.93 -11.95 -5.21
CA SER A 135 7.00 -12.71 -5.86
C SER A 135 7.62 -11.91 -7.02
N LEU A 136 8.87 -12.25 -7.36
CA LEU A 136 9.54 -11.67 -8.53
C LEU A 136 8.72 -11.92 -9.80
N ASP A 137 8.13 -13.10 -9.94
CA ASP A 137 7.26 -13.45 -11.07
C ASP A 137 6.06 -12.51 -11.18
N PHE A 138 5.44 -12.16 -10.05
CA PHE A 138 4.33 -11.22 -10.04
C PHE A 138 4.77 -9.81 -10.47
N VAL A 139 5.93 -9.36 -10.01
CA VAL A 139 6.52 -8.07 -10.44
C VAL A 139 6.80 -8.10 -11.93
N LEU A 140 7.45 -9.14 -12.43
CA LEU A 140 7.77 -9.31 -13.85
C LEU A 140 6.52 -9.37 -14.73
N GLN A 141 5.46 -10.06 -14.30
CA GLN A 141 4.20 -10.13 -15.04
C GLN A 141 3.51 -8.76 -15.19
N ASN A 142 3.68 -7.87 -14.22
CA ASN A 142 3.03 -6.56 -14.15
C ASN A 142 3.90 -5.40 -14.65
N LEU A 143 5.13 -5.63 -15.06
CA LEU A 143 5.97 -4.63 -15.70
C LEU A 143 5.42 -4.28 -17.10
N ASP A 144 5.63 -3.02 -17.47
CA ASP A 144 5.39 -2.58 -18.86
C ASP A 144 6.15 -3.47 -19.85
N PRO A 145 5.54 -3.86 -21.00
CA PRO A 145 6.20 -4.70 -22.00
C PRO A 145 7.57 -4.17 -22.44
N LYS A 146 7.73 -2.85 -22.53
CA LYS A 146 9.00 -2.22 -22.87
C LYS A 146 10.05 -2.45 -21.81
N VAL A 147 9.68 -2.26 -20.53
CA VAL A 147 10.58 -2.51 -19.39
C VAL A 147 10.94 -4.00 -19.29
N LYS A 148 10.00 -4.91 -19.59
CA LYS A 148 10.29 -6.35 -19.68
C LYS A 148 11.35 -6.66 -20.73
N ALA A 149 11.22 -6.06 -21.92
CA ALA A 149 12.17 -6.27 -23.01
C ALA A 149 13.57 -5.74 -22.64
N ASP A 150 13.63 -4.54 -22.01
CA ASP A 150 14.89 -3.94 -21.58
C ASP A 150 15.58 -4.80 -20.50
N VAL A 151 14.82 -5.31 -19.51
CA VAL A 151 15.33 -6.20 -18.45
C VAL A 151 15.80 -7.53 -19.06
N ALA A 152 15.00 -8.13 -19.94
CA ALA A 152 15.38 -9.37 -20.60
C ALA A 152 16.68 -9.20 -21.40
N GLN A 153 16.80 -8.12 -22.18
CA GLN A 153 18.00 -7.83 -22.96
C GLN A 153 19.24 -7.64 -22.06
N ALA A 154 19.09 -6.91 -20.93
CA ALA A 154 20.17 -6.71 -19.98
C ALA A 154 20.63 -8.01 -19.33
N VAL A 155 19.68 -8.89 -18.93
CA VAL A 155 19.98 -10.21 -18.34
C VAL A 155 20.67 -11.12 -19.35
N PHE A 156 20.13 -11.23 -20.57
CA PHE A 156 20.74 -12.07 -21.63
C PHE A 156 22.10 -11.55 -22.09
N ALA A 157 22.33 -10.24 -22.05
CA ALA A 157 23.64 -9.67 -22.36
C ALA A 157 24.70 -9.97 -21.28
N ALA A 158 24.28 -10.21 -20.05
CA ALA A 158 25.18 -10.53 -18.92
C ALA A 158 25.59 -12.01 -18.87
N ILE A 159 24.77 -12.94 -19.35
CA ILE A 159 25.01 -14.38 -19.30
C ILE A 159 26.35 -14.80 -19.97
N PRO A 160 26.72 -14.31 -21.16
CA PRO A 160 27.99 -14.69 -21.80
C PRO A 160 29.24 -14.24 -21.05
N GLN A 161 29.13 -13.28 -20.15
CA GLN A 161 30.25 -12.80 -19.32
C GLN A 161 30.48 -13.68 -18.09
N MET A 162 29.45 -14.34 -17.57
CA MET A 162 29.57 -15.24 -16.43
C MET A 162 30.23 -16.57 -16.81
N GLU A 163 29.91 -17.12 -17.97
CA GLU A 163 30.52 -18.36 -18.46
C GLU A 163 32.02 -18.25 -18.80
N ARG A 164 32.53 -17.03 -19.03
CA ARG A 164 33.95 -16.79 -19.34
C ARG A 164 34.83 -16.64 -18.09
N GLN A 165 34.25 -16.54 -16.90
CA GLN A 165 35.00 -16.42 -15.64
C GLN A 165 35.22 -17.75 -14.92
N GLU A 166 34.59 -18.84 -15.37
CA GLU A 166 34.72 -20.20 -14.79
C GLU A 166 35.60 -21.14 -15.63
N LEU A 167 36.33 -20.66 -16.62
CA LEU A 167 37.34 -21.38 -17.37
C LEU A 167 38.74 -20.76 -17.18
#